data_fae60c697407b79409d946a09cbd57ea
#
_entry.id   fae60c697407b79409d946a09cbd57ea
#
_cell.length_a   1.000
_cell.length_b   1.000
_cell.length_c   1.000
_cell.angle_alpha   90.00
_cell.angle_beta   90.00
_cell.angle_gamma   90.00
#
_symmetry.space_group_name_H-M   'P 1'
#
loop_
_entity.id
_entity.type
_entity.pdbx_description
1 polymer ?
#
loop_
_entity_poly.entity_id
_entity_poly.type
_entity_poly.pdbx_seq_one_letter_code
_entity_poly.pdbx_strand_id
1 'polypeptide(L)'
;MPDGSARLLRQRHGHHLSPVKIRFHGQNGENIVSSGLDSCLMSFSIDHDSKNKSLGRASFNKIETRKSGLKLDEHKMPPIVDFASDETKQSDWDSIICVHQGLRLATSWDYIKSTMGKHTVDNERFSQNENKYSNVVATVNIEVVPA
;
A
#
# COMPACT_ATOMS: atom_id res chain seq x y z
N MET A 1 -24.74 16.28 -19.81
CA MET A 1 -26.11 16.33 -19.25
C MET A 1 -26.47 17.79 -19.10
N PRO A 2 -27.56 18.27 -19.62
CA PRO A 2 -27.92 19.68 -19.58
C PRO A 2 -28.35 20.20 -18.21
N ASP A 3 -28.62 19.30 -17.28
CA ASP A 3 -29.01 19.57 -15.88
C ASP A 3 -27.86 19.61 -14.88
N GLY A 4 -26.62 19.41 -15.33
CA GLY A 4 -25.43 19.38 -14.46
C GLY A 4 -25.38 18.21 -13.44
N SER A 5 -26.32 17.26 -13.54
CA SER A 5 -26.34 16.11 -12.63
C SER A 5 -25.16 15.17 -12.89
N ALA A 6 -24.48 14.76 -11.82
CA ALA A 6 -23.42 13.75 -11.89
C ALA A 6 -24.04 12.35 -11.96
N ARG A 7 -23.53 11.52 -12.88
CA ARG A 7 -23.94 10.12 -13.01
C ARG A 7 -22.80 9.20 -12.66
N LEU A 8 -23.04 8.24 -11.74
CA LEU A 8 -22.11 7.19 -11.44
C LEU A 8 -21.97 6.25 -12.66
N LEU A 9 -20.78 6.20 -13.26
CA LEU A 9 -20.49 5.34 -14.40
C LEU A 9 -19.97 3.98 -13.97
N ARG A 10 -19.04 3.96 -13.01
CA ARG A 10 -18.41 2.74 -12.50
C ARG A 10 -18.09 2.89 -11.02
N GLN A 11 -18.17 1.78 -10.31
CA GLN A 11 -17.79 1.66 -8.90
C GLN A 11 -16.92 0.43 -8.70
N ARG A 12 -15.94 0.52 -7.81
CA ARG A 12 -15.06 -0.56 -7.42
C ARG A 12 -15.20 -0.84 -5.93
N HIS A 13 -15.21 -2.11 -5.57
CA HIS A 13 -15.29 -2.56 -4.20
C HIS A 13 -14.06 -3.40 -3.85
N GLY A 14 -13.67 -3.44 -2.57
CA GLY A 14 -12.54 -4.28 -2.13
C GLY A 14 -12.05 -3.95 -0.74
N HIS A 15 -11.99 -2.68 -0.35
CA HIS A 15 -11.64 -2.30 1.01
C HIS A 15 -12.78 -2.58 1.99
N HIS A 16 -12.45 -3.12 3.17
CA HIS A 16 -13.39 -3.31 4.27
C HIS A 16 -13.63 -2.02 5.07
N LEU A 17 -12.65 -1.13 5.09
CA LEU A 17 -12.72 0.19 5.70
C LEU A 17 -12.43 1.27 4.66
N SER A 18 -12.59 2.52 5.03
CA SER A 18 -12.42 3.64 4.11
C SER A 18 -11.04 3.67 3.47
N PRO A 19 -10.95 3.84 2.16
CA PRO A 19 -9.69 4.10 1.49
C PRO A 19 -9.12 5.45 1.95
N VAL A 20 -7.81 5.49 2.15
CA VAL A 20 -7.08 6.68 2.63
C VAL A 20 -6.39 7.39 1.48
N LYS A 21 -5.77 6.60 0.60
CA LYS A 21 -5.01 7.14 -0.53
C LYS A 21 -5.21 6.30 -1.78
N ILE A 22 -5.22 7.00 -2.92
CA ILE A 22 -5.28 6.38 -4.25
C ILE A 22 -4.23 7.01 -5.15
N ARG A 23 -3.58 6.19 -5.97
CA ARG A 23 -2.65 6.63 -7.01
C ARG A 23 -2.79 5.78 -8.25
N PHE A 24 -2.54 6.37 -9.40
CA PHE A 24 -2.35 5.61 -10.62
C PHE A 24 -1.06 4.80 -10.54
N HIS A 25 -1.10 3.60 -11.09
CA HIS A 25 0.03 2.70 -11.20
C HIS A 25 0.20 2.32 -12.66
N GLY A 26 1.46 2.33 -13.10
CA GLY A 26 1.80 2.10 -14.48
C GLY A 26 1.91 3.38 -15.31
N GLN A 27 2.73 3.29 -16.36
CA GLN A 27 2.98 4.41 -17.27
C GLN A 27 1.71 4.85 -18.01
N ASN A 28 0.82 3.90 -18.30
CA ASN A 28 -0.42 4.16 -19.03
C ASN A 28 -1.58 4.58 -18.12
N GLY A 29 -1.40 4.54 -16.78
CA GLY A 29 -2.47 4.85 -15.84
C GLY A 29 -3.66 3.89 -15.90
N GLU A 30 -3.48 2.67 -16.40
CA GLU A 30 -4.56 1.67 -16.54
C GLU A 30 -4.99 1.06 -15.21
N ASN A 31 -4.13 1.13 -14.21
CA ASN A 31 -4.40 0.59 -12.90
C ASN A 31 -4.35 1.67 -11.82
N ILE A 32 -5.17 1.50 -10.82
CA ILE A 32 -5.22 2.35 -9.64
C ILE A 32 -4.85 1.49 -8.43
N VAL A 33 -3.87 1.91 -7.66
CA VAL A 33 -3.57 1.33 -6.36
C VAL A 33 -4.19 2.19 -5.29
N SER A 34 -4.82 1.56 -4.31
CA SER A 34 -5.41 2.23 -3.15
C SER A 34 -4.98 1.59 -1.84
N SER A 35 -4.83 2.41 -0.81
CA SER A 35 -4.62 1.98 0.57
C SER A 35 -5.82 2.32 1.42
N GLY A 36 -6.12 1.49 2.41
CA GLY A 36 -7.26 1.67 3.31
C GLY A 36 -6.88 1.64 4.80
N LEU A 37 -7.83 2.07 5.63
CA LEU A 37 -7.75 1.94 7.09
C LEU A 37 -7.73 0.47 7.55
N ASP A 38 -8.05 -0.46 6.67
CA ASP A 38 -7.97 -1.90 6.86
C ASP A 38 -6.54 -2.46 6.77
N SER A 39 -5.53 -1.60 6.57
CA SER A 39 -4.12 -1.95 6.36
C SER A 39 -3.89 -2.80 5.10
N CYS A 40 -4.82 -2.74 4.16
CA CYS A 40 -4.74 -3.45 2.88
C CYS A 40 -4.32 -2.51 1.75
N LEU A 41 -3.63 -3.09 0.77
CA LEU A 41 -3.45 -2.51 -0.54
C LEU A 41 -4.31 -3.27 -1.55
N MET A 42 -4.97 -2.51 -2.41
CA MET A 42 -5.80 -3.03 -3.50
C MET A 42 -5.36 -2.42 -4.82
N SER A 43 -5.44 -3.22 -5.86
CA SER A 43 -5.26 -2.74 -7.24
C SER A 43 -6.56 -2.91 -8.02
N PHE A 44 -6.98 -1.83 -8.67
CA PHE A 44 -8.18 -1.77 -9.49
C PHE A 44 -7.83 -1.41 -10.92
N SER A 45 -8.36 -2.15 -11.86
CA SER A 45 -8.25 -1.78 -13.27
C SER A 45 -9.33 -0.79 -13.66
N ILE A 46 -8.96 0.18 -14.50
CA ILE A 46 -9.91 1.14 -15.06
C ILE A 46 -10.84 0.44 -16.06
N ASP A 47 -10.32 -0.49 -16.84
CA ASP A 47 -11.05 -1.12 -17.93
C ASP A 47 -11.89 -2.31 -17.50
N HIS A 48 -11.31 -3.25 -16.77
CA HIS A 48 -11.93 -4.53 -16.47
C HIS A 48 -11.92 -4.90 -14.99
N ASP A 49 -13.10 -5.21 -14.45
CA ASP A 49 -13.25 -5.65 -13.06
C ASP A 49 -12.53 -6.96 -12.75
N SER A 50 -12.40 -7.82 -13.75
CA SER A 50 -11.70 -9.11 -13.61
C SER A 50 -10.20 -8.98 -13.31
N LYS A 51 -9.61 -7.83 -13.59
CA LYS A 51 -8.21 -7.52 -13.30
C LYS A 51 -7.99 -6.93 -11.90
N ASN A 52 -9.06 -6.68 -11.15
CA ASN A 52 -8.95 -6.20 -9.77
C ASN A 52 -8.32 -7.26 -8.89
N LYS A 53 -7.36 -6.87 -8.08
CA LYS A 53 -6.66 -7.79 -7.19
C LYS A 53 -6.35 -7.17 -5.84
N SER A 54 -6.35 -8.00 -4.80
CA SER A 54 -5.80 -7.62 -3.51
C SER A 54 -4.29 -7.82 -3.53
N LEU A 55 -3.54 -6.80 -3.13
CA LEU A 55 -2.10 -6.90 -2.90
C LEU A 55 -1.79 -7.44 -1.51
N GLY A 56 -2.81 -7.61 -0.68
CA GLY A 56 -2.72 -8.21 0.64
C GLY A 56 -2.87 -7.20 1.77
N ARG A 57 -2.67 -7.69 2.99
CA ARG A 57 -2.71 -6.93 4.24
C ARG A 57 -1.31 -6.80 4.83
N ALA A 58 -1.01 -5.65 5.39
CA ALA A 58 0.22 -5.42 6.12
C ALA A 58 0.24 -6.19 7.45
N SER A 59 1.31 -6.93 7.71
CA SER A 59 1.49 -7.74 8.92
C SER A 59 2.93 -7.75 9.38
N PHE A 60 3.16 -7.69 10.71
CA PHE A 60 4.48 -7.84 11.32
C PHE A 60 5.05 -9.24 11.16
N ASN A 61 4.19 -10.26 11.19
CA ASN A 61 4.59 -11.65 11.00
C ASN A 61 3.71 -12.36 9.98
N LYS A 62 4.18 -12.35 8.74
CA LYS A 62 3.48 -12.90 7.60
C LYS A 62 3.27 -14.43 7.67
N ILE A 63 4.20 -15.14 8.29
CA ILE A 63 4.15 -16.60 8.39
C ILE A 63 3.10 -17.03 9.40
N GLU A 64 3.06 -16.40 10.56
CA GLU A 64 2.05 -16.70 11.59
C GLU A 64 0.66 -16.27 11.19
N THR A 65 0.53 -15.10 10.55
CA THR A 65 -0.75 -14.64 10.01
C THR A 65 -1.33 -15.61 8.98
N ARG A 66 -0.48 -16.26 8.19
CA ARG A 66 -0.91 -17.32 7.25
C ARG A 66 -1.36 -18.60 7.96
N LYS A 67 -0.69 -18.98 9.04
CA LYS A 67 -0.99 -20.22 9.80
C LYS A 67 -2.24 -20.10 10.65
N SER A 68 -2.43 -18.95 11.29
CA SER A 68 -3.55 -18.67 12.19
C SER A 68 -4.85 -18.27 11.49
N GLY A 69 -4.80 -18.06 10.18
CA GLY A 69 -5.91 -17.51 9.43
C GLY A 69 -6.20 -16.05 9.79
N LEU A 70 -7.23 -15.47 9.19
CA LEU A 70 -7.60 -14.05 9.35
C LEU A 70 -8.15 -13.67 10.74
N LYS A 71 -8.15 -14.60 11.70
CA LYS A 71 -8.80 -14.40 13.00
C LYS A 71 -7.96 -13.68 14.06
N LEU A 72 -6.65 -13.60 13.90
CA LEU A 72 -5.76 -12.95 14.86
C LEU A 72 -5.27 -11.61 14.31
N ASP A 73 -5.88 -10.53 14.77
CA ASP A 73 -5.46 -9.15 14.49
C ASP A 73 -4.15 -8.75 15.21
N GLU A 74 -3.58 -9.65 16.03
CA GLU A 74 -2.40 -9.37 16.85
C GLU A 74 -1.16 -9.00 16.03
N HIS A 75 -1.04 -9.52 14.81
CA HIS A 75 0.08 -9.23 13.92
C HIS A 75 -0.23 -8.20 12.84
N LYS A 76 -1.40 -7.59 12.89
CA LYS A 76 -1.81 -6.57 11.94
C LYS A 76 -1.00 -5.29 12.15
N MET A 77 -0.42 -4.78 11.06
CA MET A 77 0.21 -3.46 11.08
C MET A 77 -0.84 -2.34 11.08
N PRO A 78 -0.48 -1.16 11.61
CA PRO A 78 -1.35 0.01 11.50
C PRO A 78 -1.71 0.36 10.05
N PRO A 79 -2.76 1.17 9.83
CA PRO A 79 -3.19 1.58 8.50
C PRO A 79 -2.06 2.17 7.66
N ILE A 80 -2.13 1.92 6.36
CA ILE A 80 -1.20 2.50 5.39
C ILE A 80 -1.66 3.93 5.10
N VAL A 81 -0.84 4.91 5.49
CA VAL A 81 -1.15 6.34 5.35
C VAL A 81 -0.75 6.87 3.99
N ASP A 82 0.39 6.43 3.51
CA ASP A 82 0.91 6.84 2.21
C ASP A 82 1.67 5.69 1.54
N PHE A 83 1.73 5.72 0.24
CA PHE A 83 2.53 4.79 -0.55
C PHE A 83 2.99 5.44 -1.84
N ALA A 84 4.08 4.92 -2.38
CA ALA A 84 4.58 5.28 -3.70
C ALA A 84 4.89 4.01 -4.47
N SER A 85 4.71 4.05 -5.77
CA SER A 85 4.92 2.92 -6.67
C SER A 85 5.68 3.32 -7.91
N ASP A 86 6.58 2.44 -8.35
CA ASP A 86 7.34 2.58 -9.60
C ASP A 86 7.42 1.23 -10.32
N GLU A 87 7.26 1.24 -11.64
CA GLU A 87 7.33 0.06 -12.49
C GLU A 87 8.73 -0.26 -13.01
N THR A 88 9.67 0.68 -12.95
CA THR A 88 10.96 0.61 -13.66
C THR A 88 11.75 -0.67 -13.37
N LYS A 89 11.67 -1.20 -12.14
CA LYS A 89 12.36 -2.42 -11.70
C LYS A 89 11.42 -3.47 -11.14
N GLN A 90 10.18 -3.47 -11.59
CA GLN A 90 9.11 -4.32 -11.06
C GLN A 90 9.38 -5.82 -11.21
N SER A 91 10.22 -6.24 -12.16
CA SER A 91 10.63 -7.63 -12.34
C SER A 91 11.66 -8.09 -11.31
N ASP A 92 12.52 -7.19 -10.84
CA ASP A 92 13.70 -7.50 -10.06
C ASP A 92 13.54 -7.14 -8.57
N TRP A 93 12.70 -6.15 -8.29
CA TRP A 93 12.55 -5.58 -6.95
C TRP A 93 11.08 -5.31 -6.61
N ASP A 94 10.78 -5.18 -5.30
CA ASP A 94 9.47 -4.75 -4.83
C ASP A 94 9.16 -3.33 -5.37
N SER A 95 8.03 -3.19 -6.04
CA SER A 95 7.68 -1.99 -6.81
C SER A 95 6.90 -0.93 -6.03
N ILE A 96 6.46 -1.24 -4.82
CA ILE A 96 5.67 -0.34 -3.99
C ILE A 96 6.32 -0.22 -2.61
N ILE A 97 6.41 1.00 -2.09
CA ILE A 97 6.84 1.29 -0.72
C ILE A 97 5.69 1.95 0.02
N CYS A 98 5.38 1.47 1.22
CA CYS A 98 4.29 1.95 2.05
C CYS A 98 4.79 2.44 3.40
N VAL A 99 4.17 3.50 3.91
CA VAL A 99 4.34 3.97 5.29
C VAL A 99 3.07 3.76 6.09
N HIS A 100 3.24 3.40 7.35
CA HIS A 100 2.17 3.05 8.26
C HIS A 100 1.99 4.13 9.32
N GLN A 101 0.75 4.29 9.77
CA GLN A 101 0.41 5.25 10.81
C GLN A 101 1.19 5.00 12.09
N GLY A 102 1.95 6.00 12.56
CA GLY A 102 2.69 5.93 13.80
C GLY A 102 3.91 5.01 13.81
N LEU A 103 4.27 4.39 12.69
CA LEU A 103 5.49 3.61 12.57
C LEU A 103 6.61 4.42 11.92
N ARG A 104 7.85 4.11 12.30
CA ARG A 104 9.07 4.72 11.73
C ARG A 104 9.64 3.90 10.57
N LEU A 105 9.05 2.76 10.30
CA LEU A 105 9.48 1.87 9.23
C LEU A 105 8.56 2.00 8.02
N ALA A 106 9.14 1.79 6.85
CA ALA A 106 8.40 1.61 5.61
C ALA A 106 8.50 0.15 5.17
N THR A 107 7.44 -0.35 4.56
CA THR A 107 7.36 -1.73 4.06
C THR A 107 7.38 -1.75 2.54
N SER A 108 8.06 -2.72 1.97
CA SER A 108 8.04 -2.95 0.53
C SER A 108 6.93 -3.90 0.12
N TRP A 109 6.45 -3.77 -1.11
CA TRP A 109 5.39 -4.60 -1.67
C TRP A 109 5.66 -4.95 -3.12
N ASP A 110 5.40 -6.19 -3.45
CA ASP A 110 5.53 -6.71 -4.81
C ASP A 110 4.17 -6.68 -5.52
N TYR A 111 4.07 -5.83 -6.53
CA TYR A 111 2.84 -5.69 -7.31
C TYR A 111 2.53 -6.92 -8.14
N ILE A 112 3.54 -7.58 -8.72
CA ILE A 112 3.36 -8.77 -9.57
C ILE A 112 2.89 -9.95 -8.71
N LYS A 113 3.60 -10.23 -7.61
CA LYS A 113 3.26 -11.32 -6.69
C LYS A 113 2.05 -11.01 -5.82
N SER A 114 1.56 -9.76 -5.86
CA SER A 114 0.39 -9.31 -5.09
C SER A 114 0.55 -9.59 -3.59
N THR A 115 1.68 -9.21 -3.01
CA THR A 115 1.99 -9.50 -1.61
C THR A 115 2.96 -8.49 -1.03
N MET A 116 2.86 -8.28 0.29
CA MET A 116 3.87 -7.54 1.02
C MET A 116 5.23 -8.21 0.84
N GLY A 117 6.27 -7.44 0.54
CA GLY A 117 7.63 -7.90 0.38
C GLY A 117 8.29 -8.32 1.69
N LYS A 118 9.56 -8.65 1.60
CA LYS A 118 10.38 -9.05 2.77
C LYS A 118 11.17 -7.87 3.34
N HIS A 119 11.32 -6.81 2.55
CA HIS A 119 12.17 -5.70 2.89
C HIS A 119 11.38 -4.65 3.68
N THR A 120 11.99 -4.21 4.76
CA THR A 120 11.55 -3.06 5.54
C THR A 120 12.66 -2.02 5.53
N VAL A 121 12.29 -0.78 5.34
CA VAL A 121 13.23 0.35 5.40
C VAL A 121 13.06 1.01 6.75
N ASP A 122 14.07 0.91 7.58
CA ASP A 122 14.16 1.57 8.87
C ASP A 122 15.45 2.39 8.93
N ASN A 123 15.43 3.47 9.67
CA ASN A 123 16.63 4.27 9.89
C ASN A 123 17.25 3.91 11.24
N GLU A 124 18.41 3.26 11.23
CA GLU A 124 19.15 2.80 12.41
C GLU A 124 19.38 3.90 13.45
N ARG A 125 19.53 5.16 13.01
CA ARG A 125 19.66 6.31 13.88
C ARG A 125 18.48 6.51 14.83
N PHE A 126 17.27 6.13 14.40
CA PHE A 126 16.06 6.24 15.20
C PHE A 126 15.80 4.98 16.04
N SER A 127 16.25 3.82 15.62
CA SER A 127 16.09 2.58 16.37
C SER A 127 16.95 2.55 17.64
N GLN A 128 18.13 3.17 17.61
CA GLN A 128 19.03 3.24 18.76
C GLN A 128 18.59 4.19 19.87
N ASN A 129 17.68 5.13 19.61
CA ASN A 129 17.23 6.16 20.55
C ASN A 129 15.70 6.32 20.55
N GLU A 130 14.98 5.25 20.80
CA GLU A 130 13.49 5.23 20.77
C GLU A 130 12.84 6.32 21.62
N ASN A 131 13.37 6.57 22.82
CA ASN A 131 12.81 7.58 23.75
C ASN A 131 12.98 9.03 23.26
N LYS A 132 13.96 9.30 22.42
CA LYS A 132 14.25 10.67 21.93
C LYS A 132 13.44 11.03 20.70
N TYR A 133 12.99 10.04 19.93
CA TYR A 133 12.35 10.23 18.62
C TYR A 133 10.95 9.60 18.55
N SER A 134 10.25 9.56 19.68
CA SER A 134 8.90 8.95 19.76
C SER A 134 7.86 9.57 18.80
N ASN A 135 8.07 10.82 18.38
CA ASN A 135 7.16 11.57 17.52
C ASN A 135 7.57 11.59 16.03
N VAL A 136 8.65 10.88 15.66
CA VAL A 136 9.11 10.84 14.27
C VAL A 136 8.27 9.81 13.50
N VAL A 137 7.61 10.27 12.45
CA VAL A 137 6.82 9.45 11.54
C VAL A 137 7.56 9.34 10.20
N ALA A 138 7.60 8.16 9.62
CA ALA A 138 8.16 7.98 8.29
C ALA A 138 7.26 8.63 7.22
N THR A 139 7.88 9.36 6.30
CA THR A 139 7.23 9.86 5.10
C THR A 139 8.01 9.35 3.88
N VAL A 140 7.30 8.96 2.84
CA VAL A 140 7.92 8.50 1.59
C VAL A 140 7.60 9.47 0.47
N ASN A 141 8.65 9.99 -0.14
CA ASN A 141 8.56 10.75 -1.37
C ASN A 141 9.43 10.05 -2.41
N ILE A 142 8.83 9.55 -3.48
CA ILE A 142 9.57 9.02 -4.62
C ILE A 142 9.57 10.08 -5.70
N GLU A 143 10.71 10.66 -5.96
CA GLU A 143 10.93 11.45 -7.15
C GLU A 143 11.34 10.51 -8.29
N VAL A 144 10.49 10.43 -9.29
CA VAL A 144 10.86 9.77 -10.54
C VAL A 144 11.81 10.72 -11.28
N VAL A 145 13.10 10.42 -11.23
CA VAL A 145 14.09 11.12 -12.04
C VAL A 145 13.94 10.59 -13.46
N PRO A 146 13.52 11.41 -14.44
CA PRO A 146 13.47 10.98 -15.84
C PRO A 146 14.88 10.57 -16.29
N ALA A 147 14.92 9.44 -16.94
CA ALA A 147 16.18 8.91 -17.50
C ALA A 147 16.70 9.79 -18.64
#